data_54f293bb3976f61ce3e9b90b5d8ff434
#
_entry.id   54f293bb3976f61ce3e9b90b5d8ff434
#
_cell.length_a   1.000
_cell.length_b   1.000
_cell.length_c   1.000
_cell.angle_alpha   90.00
_cell.angle_beta   90.00
_cell.angle_gamma   90.00
#
_symmetry.space_group_name_H-M   'P 1'
#
loop_
_entity.id
_entity.type
_entity.pdbx_description
1 polymer ?
#
loop_
_entity_poly.entity_id
_entity_poly.type
_entity_poly.pdbx_seq_one_letter_code
_entity_poly.pdbx_strand_id
1 'polypeptide(L)'
;MTLEEIKLRRLRAQHLLTPADTQTVVKDLCGLQAQFLSHALHGLAIRTGEVNTDGLVKSWANRGTMHLFSVEDLPLFLHEGRTHFLRPVDTMQSDAYISAERKAYFADLLVDAVAQGMDEREALKKVCEKAGMSDNEGKSLFDPWGGLIRALCETGRLCHKVQEKKAYQLCPAFEPMAEAPARLKLARRYFTHFGPATIKDAAYFFNTTQANVKVWLKALPVSEAVLDGKTYFYIDQGSADGALPDCLFLAGFDQLMLGYEKAQSLFLPKEHIRDIFNLAGIVRPAILMNGTVAGWWNTKNRKLTVTMFGKYDADRIIESANRHWTDMGKIEFR
;
A
#
# COMPACT_ATOMS: atom_id res chain seq x y z
N MET A 1 -17.97 -9.82 -20.90
CA MET A 1 -16.58 -9.28 -20.87
C MET A 1 -15.64 -10.46 -20.85
N THR A 2 -14.60 -10.45 -21.65
CA THR A 2 -13.59 -11.52 -21.69
C THR A 2 -12.55 -11.35 -20.56
N LEU A 3 -11.76 -12.39 -20.27
CA LEU A 3 -10.65 -12.31 -19.31
C LEU A 3 -9.62 -11.25 -19.72
N GLU A 4 -9.29 -11.17 -20.99
CA GLU A 4 -8.34 -10.19 -21.53
C GLU A 4 -8.83 -8.76 -21.36
N GLU A 5 -10.10 -8.48 -21.67
CA GLU A 5 -10.71 -7.17 -21.44
C GLU A 5 -10.66 -6.76 -19.96
N ILE A 6 -10.94 -7.68 -19.02
CA ILE A 6 -10.81 -7.40 -17.59
C ILE A 6 -9.38 -7.05 -17.23
N LYS A 7 -8.40 -7.82 -17.71
CA LYS A 7 -6.99 -7.56 -17.45
C LYS A 7 -6.55 -6.21 -18.02
N LEU A 8 -6.91 -5.91 -19.25
CA LEU A 8 -6.59 -4.62 -19.91
C LEU A 8 -7.19 -3.43 -19.14
N ARG A 9 -8.47 -3.50 -18.74
CA ARG A 9 -9.12 -2.47 -17.94
C ARG A 9 -8.38 -2.22 -16.62
N ARG A 10 -8.02 -3.29 -15.89
CA ARG A 10 -7.30 -3.18 -14.62
C ARG A 10 -5.90 -2.57 -14.80
N LEU A 11 -5.16 -3.00 -15.83
CA LEU A 11 -3.81 -2.48 -16.12
C LEU A 11 -3.87 -0.98 -16.49
N ARG A 12 -4.83 -0.59 -17.33
CA ARG A 12 -5.02 0.80 -17.74
C ARG A 12 -5.45 1.66 -16.55
N ALA A 13 -6.47 1.26 -15.82
CA ALA A 13 -7.01 2.01 -14.68
C ALA A 13 -5.99 2.15 -13.53
N GLN A 14 -4.99 1.26 -13.46
CA GLN A 14 -3.88 1.36 -12.53
C GLN A 14 -2.62 2.02 -13.14
N HIS A 15 -2.76 2.73 -14.24
CA HIS A 15 -1.68 3.49 -14.90
C HIS A 15 -0.47 2.66 -15.36
N LEU A 16 -0.64 1.35 -15.57
CA LEU A 16 0.42 0.46 -16.05
C LEU A 16 0.57 0.45 -17.59
N LEU A 17 -0.45 0.97 -18.31
CA LEU A 17 -0.44 1.09 -19.77
C LEU A 17 -0.36 2.56 -20.24
N THR A 18 -0.86 3.48 -19.43
CA THR A 18 -0.87 4.91 -19.72
C THR A 18 -0.42 5.64 -18.46
N PRO A 19 0.80 6.18 -18.45
CA PRO A 19 1.33 6.89 -17.30
C PRO A 19 0.49 8.12 -16.91
N ALA A 20 0.50 8.45 -15.62
CA ALA A 20 -0.09 9.67 -15.07
C ALA A 20 0.92 10.34 -14.11
N ASP A 21 0.59 11.52 -13.59
CA ASP A 21 1.42 12.14 -12.57
C ASP A 21 1.33 11.40 -11.21
N THR A 22 2.32 11.62 -10.35
CA THR A 22 2.44 10.93 -9.06
C THR A 22 1.22 11.16 -8.16
N GLN A 23 0.68 12.38 -8.10
CA GLN A 23 -0.47 12.70 -7.26
C GLN A 23 -1.73 11.97 -7.73
N THR A 24 -1.95 11.90 -9.05
CA THR A 24 -3.02 11.12 -9.65
C THR A 24 -2.88 9.63 -9.30
N VAL A 25 -1.70 9.04 -9.53
CA VAL A 25 -1.47 7.61 -9.26
C VAL A 25 -1.72 7.25 -7.79
N VAL A 26 -1.21 8.03 -6.83
CA VAL A 26 -1.41 7.70 -5.40
C VAL A 26 -2.86 7.85 -4.96
N LYS A 27 -3.60 8.81 -5.52
CA LYS A 27 -5.03 9.00 -5.24
C LYS A 27 -5.86 7.85 -5.82
N ASP A 28 -5.65 7.52 -7.08
CA ASP A 28 -6.39 6.52 -7.82
C ASP A 28 -6.18 5.11 -7.24
N LEU A 29 -4.96 4.80 -6.81
CA LEU A 29 -4.62 3.52 -6.21
C LEU A 29 -4.91 3.44 -4.71
N CYS A 30 -5.61 4.43 -4.12
CA CYS A 30 -5.89 4.47 -2.69
C CYS A 30 -4.62 4.36 -1.84
N GLY A 31 -3.55 5.05 -2.24
CA GLY A 31 -2.22 4.95 -1.68
C GLY A 31 -1.46 3.70 -2.12
N LEU A 32 -0.14 3.70 -1.99
CA LEU A 32 0.70 2.54 -2.25
C LEU A 32 1.26 2.00 -0.93
N GLN A 33 1.25 0.69 -0.74
CA GLN A 33 1.83 0.10 0.46
C GLN A 33 3.35 0.38 0.49
N ALA A 34 3.82 1.07 1.53
CA ALA A 34 5.16 1.63 1.66
C ALA A 34 5.91 1.12 2.90
N GLN A 35 5.70 -0.16 3.24
CA GLN A 35 6.44 -0.84 4.30
C GLN A 35 7.95 -0.84 3.99
N PHE A 36 8.27 -0.95 2.71
CA PHE A 36 9.58 -0.70 2.09
C PHE A 36 9.39 0.43 1.08
N LEU A 37 9.97 1.59 1.34
CA LEU A 37 9.76 2.78 0.51
C LEU A 37 10.25 2.56 -0.92
N SER A 38 11.40 1.91 -1.11
CA SER A 38 11.95 1.57 -2.43
C SER A 38 10.96 0.82 -3.33
N HIS A 39 10.16 -0.08 -2.77
CA HIS A 39 9.10 -0.75 -3.53
C HIS A 39 7.95 0.19 -3.91
N ALA A 40 7.54 1.08 -3.01
CA ALA A 40 6.50 2.06 -3.33
C ALA A 40 6.98 3.04 -4.42
N LEU A 41 8.23 3.51 -4.34
CA LEU A 41 8.82 4.37 -5.37
C LEU A 41 8.97 3.66 -6.72
N HIS A 42 9.36 2.38 -6.73
CA HIS A 42 9.35 1.58 -7.95
C HIS A 42 7.93 1.42 -8.52
N GLY A 43 6.95 1.16 -7.65
CA GLY A 43 5.54 1.08 -8.04
C GLY A 43 4.99 2.38 -8.64
N LEU A 44 5.49 3.54 -8.19
CA LEU A 44 5.23 4.83 -8.82
C LEU A 44 5.96 4.93 -10.17
N ALA A 45 7.26 4.68 -10.21
CA ALA A 45 8.08 4.85 -11.40
C ALA A 45 7.53 4.10 -12.64
N ILE A 46 7.02 2.89 -12.45
CA ILE A 46 6.40 2.12 -13.56
C ILE A 46 5.05 2.67 -14.01
N ARG A 47 4.48 3.66 -13.30
CA ARG A 47 3.17 4.28 -13.58
C ARG A 47 3.23 5.76 -13.93
N THR A 48 4.36 6.42 -13.63
CA THR A 48 4.48 7.87 -13.80
C THR A 48 5.58 8.28 -14.78
N GLY A 49 6.56 7.43 -15.00
CA GLY A 49 7.81 7.79 -15.68
C GLY A 49 8.75 8.56 -14.77
N GLU A 50 8.34 9.67 -14.19
CA GLU A 50 9.10 10.47 -13.21
C GLU A 50 8.36 10.51 -11.88
N VAL A 51 9.07 10.22 -10.78
CA VAL A 51 8.48 10.20 -9.42
C VAL A 51 8.75 11.52 -8.72
N ASN A 52 7.67 12.24 -8.40
CA ASN A 52 7.71 13.40 -7.52
C ASN A 52 7.06 13.05 -6.18
N THR A 53 7.80 13.13 -5.08
CA THR A 53 7.29 12.83 -3.73
C THR A 53 6.75 14.05 -2.98
N ASP A 54 6.77 15.23 -3.58
CA ASP A 54 6.23 16.46 -2.99
C ASP A 54 4.72 16.31 -2.76
N GLY A 55 4.26 16.76 -1.61
CA GLY A 55 2.86 16.62 -1.22
C GLY A 55 2.43 15.19 -0.88
N LEU A 56 3.37 14.26 -0.71
CA LEU A 56 3.08 12.92 -0.20
C LEU A 56 3.38 12.81 1.29
N VAL A 57 2.63 11.95 1.95
CA VAL A 57 2.86 11.51 3.34
C VAL A 57 2.99 10.00 3.40
N LYS A 58 3.76 9.54 4.38
CA LYS A 58 3.87 8.12 4.69
C LYS A 58 3.31 7.87 6.09
N SER A 59 2.21 7.12 6.18
CA SER A 59 1.55 6.83 7.46
C SER A 59 0.79 5.51 7.42
N TRP A 60 0.27 5.12 8.57
CA TRP A 60 -0.59 3.95 8.72
C TRP A 60 -1.97 4.25 8.11
N ALA A 61 -2.34 3.50 7.09
CA ALA A 61 -3.58 3.68 6.34
C ALA A 61 -4.37 2.37 6.21
N ASN A 62 -4.74 1.97 5.00
CA ASN A 62 -5.55 0.78 4.76
C ASN A 62 -4.96 -0.49 5.40
N ARG A 63 -5.79 -1.37 5.91
CA ARG A 63 -5.44 -2.68 6.49
C ARG A 63 -4.42 -2.60 7.64
N GLY A 64 -4.24 -1.43 8.28
CA GLY A 64 -3.22 -1.24 9.32
C GLY A 64 -1.79 -1.41 8.85
N THR A 65 -1.52 -1.14 7.57
CA THR A 65 -0.18 -1.16 6.98
C THR A 65 0.28 0.24 6.60
N MET A 66 1.60 0.40 6.48
CA MET A 66 2.20 1.67 6.07
C MET A 66 1.91 1.94 4.60
N HIS A 67 1.41 3.14 4.29
CA HIS A 67 1.14 3.59 2.93
C HIS A 67 1.79 4.93 2.63
N LEU A 68 2.09 5.14 1.37
CA LEU A 68 2.45 6.42 0.76
C LEU A 68 1.22 6.94 0.03
N PHE A 69 0.77 8.16 0.36
CA PHE A 69 -0.44 8.75 -0.21
C PHE A 69 -0.38 10.29 -0.19
N SER A 70 -1.29 10.95 -0.89
CA SER A 70 -1.35 12.42 -0.95
C SER A 70 -1.72 13.04 0.40
N VAL A 71 -1.09 14.17 0.75
CA VAL A 71 -1.50 15.00 1.89
C VAL A 71 -3.00 15.32 1.85
N GLU A 72 -3.55 15.58 0.67
CA GLU A 72 -4.97 15.89 0.48
C GLU A 72 -5.91 14.73 0.88
N ASP A 73 -5.38 13.52 0.97
CA ASP A 73 -6.14 12.33 1.37
C ASP A 73 -6.03 12.01 2.86
N LEU A 74 -5.33 12.84 3.67
CA LEU A 74 -5.31 12.68 5.13
C LEU A 74 -6.74 12.59 5.72
N PRO A 75 -7.68 13.49 5.37
CA PRO A 75 -9.07 13.40 5.85
C PRO A 75 -9.75 12.09 5.53
N LEU A 76 -9.38 11.49 4.39
CA LEU A 76 -9.98 10.28 3.85
C LEU A 76 -9.44 9.03 4.51
N PHE A 77 -8.12 8.96 4.73
CA PHE A 77 -7.47 7.79 5.34
C PHE A 77 -7.52 7.81 6.87
N LEU A 78 -7.51 9.00 7.47
CA LEU A 78 -7.61 9.21 8.91
C LEU A 78 -8.99 9.75 9.29
N HIS A 79 -10.06 9.18 8.67
CA HIS A 79 -11.45 9.58 8.89
C HIS A 79 -11.94 9.30 10.30
N GLU A 80 -13.01 9.94 10.71
CA GLU A 80 -13.72 9.65 11.97
C GLU A 80 -14.14 8.17 12.05
N GLY A 81 -14.19 7.63 13.24
CA GLY A 81 -14.58 6.24 13.47
C GLY A 81 -13.60 5.19 12.91
N ARG A 82 -12.43 5.61 12.43
CA ARG A 82 -11.41 4.68 11.99
C ARG A 82 -11.01 3.74 13.13
N THR A 83 -11.11 2.45 12.87
CA THR A 83 -10.60 1.44 13.81
C THR A 83 -9.07 1.50 13.81
N HIS A 84 -8.50 1.89 14.94
CA HIS A 84 -7.06 1.83 15.13
C HIS A 84 -6.62 0.39 15.30
N PHE A 85 -5.58 -0.02 14.57
CA PHE A 85 -4.94 -1.32 14.77
C PHE A 85 -4.02 -1.29 15.99
N LEU A 86 -4.41 -0.56 17.03
CA LEU A 86 -3.73 -0.56 18.31
C LEU A 86 -3.83 -1.95 18.91
N ARG A 87 -2.69 -2.54 19.20
CA ARG A 87 -2.65 -3.79 19.93
C ARG A 87 -3.14 -3.59 21.36
N PRO A 88 -3.73 -4.62 21.97
CA PRO A 88 -4.09 -4.61 23.40
C PRO A 88 -2.91 -4.45 24.35
N VAL A 89 -1.65 -4.32 23.90
CA VAL A 89 -0.50 -3.94 24.76
C VAL A 89 -0.73 -2.63 25.52
N ASP A 90 -1.67 -1.83 25.05
CA ASP A 90 -2.16 -0.66 25.77
C ASP A 90 -3.26 -1.00 26.80
N THR A 91 -3.67 -2.26 26.91
CA THR A 91 -4.67 -2.69 27.85
C THR A 91 -4.05 -3.13 29.17
N MET A 92 -4.81 -2.95 30.25
CA MET A 92 -4.42 -3.08 31.66
C MET A 92 -3.85 -4.45 32.10
N GLN A 93 -3.63 -5.39 31.21
CA GLN A 93 -3.33 -6.79 31.57
C GLN A 93 -1.96 -7.27 31.14
N SER A 94 -1.09 -6.40 30.61
CA SER A 94 0.26 -6.76 30.23
C SER A 94 1.32 -6.16 31.17
N ASP A 95 2.47 -6.80 31.30
CA ASP A 95 3.64 -6.27 32.01
C ASP A 95 4.16 -4.94 31.40
N ALA A 96 3.65 -4.56 30.24
CA ALA A 96 3.95 -3.33 29.55
C ALA A 96 2.86 -2.26 29.73
N TYR A 97 2.05 -2.37 30.78
CA TYR A 97 0.98 -1.41 31.06
C TYR A 97 1.50 -0.01 31.34
N ILE A 98 0.81 0.97 30.74
CA ILE A 98 0.99 2.39 31.01
C ILE A 98 -0.37 3.05 31.28
N SER A 99 -0.47 3.90 32.30
CA SER A 99 -1.72 4.61 32.57
C SER A 99 -2.10 5.58 31.45
N ALA A 100 -3.38 5.88 31.31
CA ALA A 100 -3.87 6.82 30.30
C ALA A 100 -3.23 8.22 30.44
N GLU A 101 -3.03 8.68 31.67
CA GLU A 101 -2.39 9.96 31.97
C GLU A 101 -0.92 9.98 31.53
N ARG A 102 -0.17 8.93 31.86
CA ARG A 102 1.23 8.80 31.45
C ARG A 102 1.37 8.68 29.94
N LYS A 103 0.44 7.97 29.31
CA LYS A 103 0.39 7.84 27.86
C LYS A 103 0.15 9.19 27.19
N ALA A 104 -0.80 9.99 27.72
CA ALA A 104 -1.08 11.33 27.20
C ALA A 104 0.13 12.25 27.40
N TYR A 105 0.76 12.23 28.58
CA TYR A 105 1.98 12.99 28.87
C TYR A 105 3.10 12.70 27.86
N PHE A 106 3.40 11.42 27.62
CA PHE A 106 4.44 11.05 26.65
C PHE A 106 4.01 11.32 25.21
N ALA A 107 2.73 11.27 24.89
CA ALA A 107 2.23 11.63 23.57
C ALA A 107 2.52 13.10 23.25
N ASP A 108 2.24 14.01 24.20
CA ASP A 108 2.52 15.43 24.03
C ASP A 108 4.03 15.70 23.97
N LEU A 109 4.79 15.09 24.88
CA LEU A 109 6.26 15.19 24.88
C LEU A 109 6.90 14.73 23.57
N LEU A 110 6.41 13.65 22.97
CA LEU A 110 6.90 13.16 21.68
C LEU A 110 6.56 14.11 20.54
N VAL A 111 5.36 14.66 20.52
CA VAL A 111 4.95 15.64 19.49
C VAL A 111 5.80 16.91 19.59
N ASP A 112 6.02 17.42 20.81
CA ASP A 112 6.85 18.60 21.03
C ASP A 112 8.31 18.35 20.64
N ALA A 113 8.85 17.17 20.95
CA ALA A 113 10.20 16.78 20.55
C ALA A 113 10.35 16.73 19.02
N VAL A 114 9.35 16.18 18.32
CA VAL A 114 9.34 16.16 16.84
C VAL A 114 9.22 17.59 16.29
N ALA A 115 8.40 18.45 16.89
CA ALA A 115 8.30 19.86 16.50
C ALA A 115 9.62 20.60 16.65
N GLN A 116 10.47 20.20 17.62
CA GLN A 116 11.83 20.74 17.83
C GLN A 116 12.90 20.06 16.95
N GLY A 117 12.52 19.20 16.02
CA GLY A 117 13.43 18.57 15.06
C GLY A 117 14.02 17.21 15.50
N MET A 118 13.61 16.66 16.64
CA MET A 118 14.02 15.32 17.05
C MET A 118 13.13 14.28 16.35
N ASP A 119 13.59 13.75 15.25
CA ASP A 119 12.78 12.96 14.33
C ASP A 119 13.07 11.44 14.33
N GLU A 120 14.15 11.01 15.01
CA GLU A 120 14.54 9.61 15.04
C GLU A 120 13.99 8.90 16.29
N ARG A 121 13.58 7.64 16.15
CA ARG A 121 13.01 6.82 17.23
C ARG A 121 13.89 6.77 18.47
N GLU A 122 15.20 6.58 18.30
CA GLU A 122 16.14 6.49 19.42
C GLU A 122 16.31 7.84 20.14
N ALA A 123 16.29 8.95 19.40
CA ALA A 123 16.31 10.28 20.01
C ALA A 123 15.04 10.53 20.83
N LEU A 124 13.88 10.19 20.28
CA LEU A 124 12.57 10.28 20.96
C LEU A 124 12.50 9.42 22.22
N LYS A 125 13.08 8.20 22.17
CA LYS A 125 13.16 7.33 23.34
C LYS A 125 13.99 7.97 24.46
N LYS A 126 15.15 8.55 24.15
CA LYS A 126 16.00 9.26 25.11
C LYS A 126 15.28 10.47 25.74
N VAL A 127 14.43 11.17 24.99
CA VAL A 127 13.60 12.26 25.54
C VAL A 127 12.67 11.72 26.61
N CYS A 128 11.97 10.61 26.33
CA CYS A 128 11.06 9.98 27.30
C CYS A 128 11.83 9.42 28.52
N GLU A 129 13.01 8.83 28.35
CA GLU A 129 13.86 8.35 29.44
C GLU A 129 14.26 9.51 30.38
N LYS A 130 14.70 10.65 29.83
CA LYS A 130 14.99 11.87 30.60
C LYS A 130 13.78 12.44 31.33
N ALA A 131 12.58 12.22 30.80
CA ALA A 131 11.32 12.63 31.42
C ALA A 131 10.77 11.59 32.42
N GLY A 132 11.58 10.61 32.83
CA GLY A 132 11.23 9.63 33.86
C GLY A 132 10.38 8.46 33.34
N MET A 133 10.55 8.06 32.08
CA MET A 133 9.96 6.84 31.55
C MET A 133 10.58 5.61 32.21
N SER A 134 9.76 4.77 32.81
CA SER A 134 10.19 3.47 33.34
C SER A 134 10.43 2.43 32.24
N ASP A 135 11.16 1.37 32.53
CA ASP A 135 11.40 0.28 31.58
C ASP A 135 10.09 -0.38 31.10
N ASN A 136 9.11 -0.53 31.97
CA ASN A 136 7.81 -1.10 31.60
C ASN A 136 7.00 -0.17 30.71
N GLU A 137 6.98 1.13 30.99
CA GLU A 137 6.37 2.12 30.09
C GLU A 137 7.08 2.12 28.73
N GLY A 138 8.41 2.02 28.71
CA GLY A 138 9.20 1.94 27.47
C GLY A 138 8.83 0.77 26.57
N LYS A 139 8.48 -0.39 27.14
CA LYS A 139 7.98 -1.54 26.36
C LYS A 139 6.66 -1.24 25.65
N SER A 140 5.79 -0.45 26.26
CA SER A 140 4.51 -0.03 25.67
C SER A 140 4.69 1.11 24.67
N LEU A 141 5.39 2.17 25.06
CA LEU A 141 5.60 3.37 24.23
C LEU A 141 6.39 3.07 22.96
N PHE A 142 7.38 2.21 23.09
CA PHE A 142 8.32 1.86 22.02
C PHE A 142 8.22 0.37 21.64
N ASP A 143 7.01 -0.18 21.59
CA ASP A 143 6.78 -1.53 21.08
C ASP A 143 7.36 -1.68 19.66
N PRO A 144 8.00 -2.80 19.31
CA PRO A 144 8.57 -3.03 17.97
C PRO A 144 7.57 -2.88 16.83
N TRP A 145 6.28 -3.09 17.09
CA TRP A 145 5.20 -2.94 16.11
C TRP A 145 4.62 -1.53 16.06
N GLY A 146 5.21 -0.59 16.80
CA GLY A 146 4.93 0.83 16.67
C GLY A 146 4.66 1.57 17.99
N GLY A 147 4.02 0.95 18.97
CA GLY A 147 3.71 1.57 20.27
C GLY A 147 2.95 2.89 20.16
N LEU A 148 3.28 3.83 21.05
CA LEU A 148 2.64 5.15 21.08
C LEU A 148 2.91 5.95 19.79
N ILE A 149 4.09 5.82 19.18
CA ILE A 149 4.39 6.55 17.93
C ILE A 149 3.42 6.12 16.81
N ARG A 150 3.09 4.83 16.74
CA ARG A 150 2.07 4.36 15.80
C ARG A 150 0.71 5.00 16.10
N ALA A 151 0.30 5.05 17.36
CA ALA A 151 -0.94 5.69 17.76
C ALA A 151 -0.97 7.17 17.33
N LEU A 152 0.14 7.90 17.52
CA LEU A 152 0.26 9.29 17.08
C LEU A 152 0.17 9.44 15.56
N CYS A 153 0.71 8.47 14.80
CA CYS A 153 0.55 8.47 13.34
C CYS A 153 -0.89 8.11 12.90
N GLU A 154 -1.53 7.16 13.57
CA GLU A 154 -2.91 6.76 13.25
C GLU A 154 -3.95 7.81 13.63
N THR A 155 -3.64 8.67 14.62
CA THR A 155 -4.47 9.83 15.01
C THR A 155 -4.13 11.12 14.27
N GLY A 156 -3.14 11.09 13.38
CA GLY A 156 -2.76 12.24 12.57
C GLY A 156 -2.00 13.35 13.34
N ARG A 157 -1.43 13.04 14.51
CA ARG A 157 -0.53 13.98 15.22
C ARG A 157 0.88 13.96 14.63
N LEU A 158 1.36 12.78 14.24
CA LEU A 158 2.63 12.56 13.55
C LEU A 158 2.40 11.84 12.22
N CYS A 159 3.39 11.89 11.34
CA CYS A 159 3.54 11.00 10.20
C CYS A 159 5.02 10.69 9.97
N HIS A 160 5.30 9.72 9.12
CA HIS A 160 6.68 9.42 8.73
C HIS A 160 7.14 10.38 7.63
N LYS A 161 8.40 10.76 7.66
CA LYS A 161 9.06 11.39 6.50
C LYS A 161 9.13 10.40 5.34
N VAL A 162 9.03 10.92 4.11
CA VAL A 162 9.12 10.10 2.89
C VAL A 162 10.59 9.88 2.56
N GLN A 163 11.22 8.97 3.31
CA GLN A 163 12.62 8.59 3.17
C GLN A 163 12.82 7.14 3.66
N GLU A 164 13.93 6.50 3.27
CA GLU A 164 14.22 5.11 3.66
C GLU A 164 14.46 4.99 5.17
N LYS A 165 15.30 5.83 5.76
CA LYS A 165 15.54 5.85 7.20
C LYS A 165 14.26 6.28 7.92
N LYS A 166 13.82 5.51 8.92
CA LYS A 166 12.64 5.87 9.72
C LYS A 166 12.86 7.18 10.46
N ALA A 167 12.09 8.19 10.10
CA ALA A 167 12.02 9.47 10.77
C ALA A 167 10.58 9.97 10.78
N TYR A 168 10.29 10.84 11.73
CA TYR A 168 8.95 11.36 11.99
C TYR A 168 8.90 12.86 11.76
N GLN A 169 7.71 13.35 11.50
CA GLN A 169 7.42 14.79 11.40
C GLN A 169 6.00 15.04 11.90
N LEU A 170 5.69 16.29 12.20
CA LEU A 170 4.31 16.67 12.46
C LEU A 170 3.45 16.33 11.24
N CYS A 171 2.30 15.74 11.48
CA CYS A 171 1.33 15.54 10.41
C CYS A 171 0.80 16.91 9.96
N PRO A 172 0.68 17.19 8.66
CA PRO A 172 -0.01 18.39 8.18
C PRO A 172 -1.42 18.47 8.77
N ALA A 173 -1.88 19.67 9.09
CA ALA A 173 -3.22 19.88 9.63
C ALA A 173 -4.30 19.44 8.64
N PHE A 174 -5.33 18.78 9.11
CA PHE A 174 -6.49 18.35 8.32
C PHE A 174 -7.71 18.18 9.22
N GLU A 175 -8.90 18.22 8.63
CA GLU A 175 -10.16 17.89 9.30
C GLU A 175 -10.58 16.48 8.87
N PRO A 176 -10.75 15.53 9.80
CA PRO A 176 -11.19 14.18 9.48
C PRO A 176 -12.54 14.18 8.77
N MET A 177 -12.66 13.39 7.72
CA MET A 177 -13.95 13.16 7.06
C MET A 177 -14.80 12.21 7.90
N ALA A 178 -16.11 12.38 7.92
CA ALA A 178 -17.02 11.40 8.52
C ALA A 178 -16.85 10.01 7.87
N GLU A 179 -16.97 8.94 8.66
CA GLU A 179 -16.65 7.57 8.25
C GLU A 179 -17.40 7.12 6.98
N ALA A 180 -18.72 7.28 6.95
CA ALA A 180 -19.52 6.76 5.85
C ALA A 180 -19.17 7.40 4.49
N PRO A 181 -19.06 8.73 4.34
CA PRO A 181 -18.62 9.34 3.09
C PRO A 181 -17.16 9.03 2.75
N ALA A 182 -16.26 8.90 3.74
CA ALA A 182 -14.87 8.51 3.49
C ALA A 182 -14.78 7.10 2.88
N ARG A 183 -15.47 6.14 3.46
CA ARG A 183 -15.52 4.75 2.97
C ARG A 183 -16.16 4.67 1.57
N LEU A 184 -17.22 5.44 1.33
CA LEU A 184 -17.87 5.48 0.02
C LEU A 184 -16.95 6.09 -1.05
N LYS A 185 -16.19 7.14 -0.71
CA LYS A 185 -15.22 7.77 -1.60
C LYS A 185 -14.07 6.81 -1.95
N LEU A 186 -13.54 6.08 -0.96
CA LEU A 186 -12.54 5.03 -1.20
C LEU A 186 -13.11 3.89 -2.05
N ALA A 187 -14.33 3.43 -1.79
CA ALA A 187 -14.99 2.41 -2.60
C ALA A 187 -15.21 2.88 -4.05
N ARG A 188 -15.57 4.14 -4.28
CA ARG A 188 -15.65 4.72 -5.63
C ARG A 188 -14.30 4.61 -6.34
N ARG A 189 -13.20 5.07 -5.71
CA ARG A 189 -11.85 4.95 -6.29
C ARG A 189 -11.50 3.50 -6.60
N TYR A 190 -11.80 2.58 -5.69
CA TYR A 190 -11.54 1.16 -5.89
C TYR A 190 -12.25 0.61 -7.12
N PHE A 191 -13.56 0.80 -7.24
CA PHE A 191 -14.31 0.30 -8.40
C PHE A 191 -14.00 1.05 -9.70
N THR A 192 -13.43 2.25 -9.62
CA THR A 192 -12.88 2.97 -10.77
C THR A 192 -11.54 2.40 -11.22
N HIS A 193 -10.58 2.22 -10.31
CA HIS A 193 -9.18 1.95 -10.66
C HIS A 193 -8.74 0.50 -10.44
N PHE A 194 -9.50 -0.30 -9.67
CA PHE A 194 -9.28 -1.74 -9.53
C PHE A 194 -10.38 -2.56 -10.23
N GLY A 195 -11.45 -1.90 -10.67
CA GLY A 195 -12.50 -2.57 -11.44
C GLY A 195 -12.02 -3.01 -12.83
N PRO A 196 -12.66 -4.07 -13.39
CA PRO A 196 -13.72 -4.92 -12.84
C PRO A 196 -13.26 -5.80 -11.67
N ALA A 197 -13.96 -5.75 -10.52
CA ALA A 197 -13.59 -6.47 -9.32
C ALA A 197 -14.82 -7.12 -8.66
N THR A 198 -14.63 -8.25 -7.97
CA THR A 198 -15.71 -8.92 -7.25
C THR A 198 -15.96 -8.27 -5.88
N ILE A 199 -17.12 -8.53 -5.27
CA ILE A 199 -17.40 -8.14 -3.89
C ILE A 199 -16.33 -8.71 -2.93
N LYS A 200 -15.84 -9.93 -3.20
CA LYS A 200 -14.81 -10.58 -2.39
C LYS A 200 -13.47 -9.88 -2.49
N ASP A 201 -13.10 -9.42 -3.69
CA ASP A 201 -11.89 -8.62 -3.90
C ASP A 201 -11.93 -7.31 -3.09
N ALA A 202 -13.05 -6.58 -3.19
CA ALA A 202 -13.22 -5.33 -2.44
C ALA A 202 -13.22 -5.56 -0.92
N ALA A 203 -13.91 -6.59 -0.44
CA ALA A 203 -13.92 -6.96 0.98
C ALA A 203 -12.51 -7.28 1.49
N TYR A 204 -11.71 -8.00 0.69
CA TYR A 204 -10.30 -8.29 0.98
C TYR A 204 -9.44 -7.01 0.99
N PHE A 205 -9.58 -6.16 -0.04
CA PHE A 205 -8.81 -4.93 -0.15
C PHE A 205 -9.03 -3.96 1.03
N PHE A 206 -10.30 -3.79 1.44
CA PHE A 206 -10.66 -2.89 2.55
C PHE A 206 -10.61 -3.54 3.92
N ASN A 207 -10.31 -4.84 4.02
CA ASN A 207 -10.43 -5.63 5.25
C ASN A 207 -11.80 -5.42 5.93
N THR A 208 -12.87 -5.64 5.17
CA THR A 208 -14.25 -5.41 5.59
C THR A 208 -15.15 -6.58 5.21
N THR A 209 -16.41 -6.53 5.60
CA THR A 209 -17.40 -7.55 5.25
C THR A 209 -17.95 -7.36 3.84
N GLN A 210 -18.36 -8.44 3.19
CA GLN A 210 -19.07 -8.36 1.91
C GLN A 210 -20.40 -7.61 2.03
N ALA A 211 -21.02 -7.60 3.20
CA ALA A 211 -22.24 -6.84 3.46
C ALA A 211 -21.98 -5.33 3.31
N ASN A 212 -20.90 -4.82 3.88
CA ASN A 212 -20.51 -3.41 3.74
C ASN A 212 -20.23 -3.05 2.28
N VAL A 213 -19.54 -3.92 1.53
CA VAL A 213 -19.31 -3.71 0.09
C VAL A 213 -20.61 -3.62 -0.70
N LYS A 214 -21.60 -4.48 -0.40
CA LYS A 214 -22.93 -4.42 -1.03
C LYS A 214 -23.65 -3.10 -0.75
N VAL A 215 -23.48 -2.52 0.45
CA VAL A 215 -24.03 -1.19 0.76
C VAL A 215 -23.40 -0.12 -0.13
N TRP A 216 -22.07 -0.15 -0.30
CA TRP A 216 -21.37 0.81 -1.16
C TRP A 216 -21.79 0.68 -2.63
N LEU A 217 -21.91 -0.56 -3.15
CA LEU A 217 -22.30 -0.80 -4.53
C LEU A 217 -23.69 -0.23 -4.84
N LYS A 218 -24.64 -0.26 -3.90
CA LYS A 218 -25.96 0.35 -4.08
C LYS A 218 -25.92 1.88 -4.23
N ALA A 219 -24.87 2.52 -3.68
CA ALA A 219 -24.70 3.98 -3.70
C ALA A 219 -23.75 4.46 -4.82
N LEU A 220 -23.17 3.56 -5.60
CA LEU A 220 -22.19 3.88 -6.63
C LEU A 220 -22.78 3.59 -8.04
N PRO A 221 -22.41 4.38 -9.06
CA PRO A 221 -22.83 4.15 -10.44
C PRO A 221 -21.99 3.04 -11.10
N VAL A 222 -22.08 1.83 -10.57
CA VAL A 222 -21.32 0.70 -11.06
C VAL A 222 -22.01 0.00 -12.22
N SER A 223 -21.20 -0.45 -13.18
CA SER A 223 -21.56 -1.41 -14.21
C SER A 223 -21.19 -2.82 -13.75
N GLU A 224 -21.84 -3.82 -14.34
CA GLU A 224 -21.60 -5.23 -14.06
C GLU A 224 -21.07 -5.96 -15.30
N ALA A 225 -20.21 -6.92 -15.08
CA ALA A 225 -19.74 -7.87 -16.09
C ALA A 225 -19.71 -9.28 -15.49
N VAL A 226 -19.96 -10.29 -16.32
CA VAL A 226 -19.89 -11.69 -15.91
C VAL A 226 -18.73 -12.37 -16.63
N LEU A 227 -17.91 -13.11 -15.85
CA LEU A 227 -16.86 -13.99 -16.34
C LEU A 227 -16.86 -15.27 -15.50
N ASP A 228 -16.94 -16.44 -16.12
CA ASP A 228 -16.93 -17.76 -15.48
C ASP A 228 -17.94 -17.87 -14.31
N GLY A 229 -19.16 -17.35 -14.51
CA GLY A 229 -20.25 -17.35 -13.53
C GLY A 229 -20.05 -16.42 -12.33
N LYS A 230 -19.02 -15.57 -12.33
CA LYS A 230 -18.79 -14.55 -11.30
C LYS A 230 -19.16 -13.17 -11.82
N THR A 231 -19.79 -12.37 -10.96
CA THR A 231 -20.10 -10.97 -11.24
C THR A 231 -18.95 -10.07 -10.79
N TYR A 232 -18.52 -9.21 -11.69
CA TYR A 232 -17.53 -8.17 -11.50
C TYR A 232 -18.16 -6.80 -11.59
N PHE A 233 -17.80 -5.89 -10.72
CA PHE A 233 -18.29 -4.53 -10.63
C PHE A 233 -17.20 -3.54 -11.00
N TYR A 234 -17.54 -2.48 -11.72
CA TYR A 234 -16.60 -1.42 -12.10
C TYR A 234 -17.35 -0.12 -12.37
N ILE A 235 -16.66 1.00 -12.22
CA ILE A 235 -17.09 2.29 -12.73
C ILE A 235 -16.38 2.48 -14.06
N ASP A 236 -17.16 2.62 -15.12
CA ASP A 236 -16.60 2.61 -16.48
C ASP A 236 -15.73 3.85 -16.75
N GLN A 237 -14.56 3.61 -17.31
CA GLN A 237 -13.55 4.60 -17.72
C GLN A 237 -13.34 4.60 -19.25
N GLY A 238 -14.29 4.04 -19.99
CA GLY A 238 -14.19 3.89 -21.44
C GLY A 238 -13.63 2.55 -21.91
N SER A 239 -13.26 2.45 -23.18
CA SER A 239 -12.81 1.20 -23.79
C SER A 239 -11.45 0.74 -23.25
N ALA A 240 -11.25 -0.57 -23.27
CA ALA A 240 -9.98 -1.21 -22.93
C ALA A 240 -9.20 -1.60 -24.19
N ASP A 241 -9.11 -0.67 -25.15
CA ASP A 241 -8.39 -0.94 -26.40
C ASP A 241 -6.88 -1.06 -26.15
N GLY A 242 -6.22 -1.92 -26.93
CA GLY A 242 -4.78 -2.16 -26.83
C GLY A 242 -4.43 -3.62 -26.60
N ALA A 243 -3.15 -3.88 -26.37
CA ALA A 243 -2.62 -5.22 -26.11
C ALA A 243 -2.10 -5.32 -24.67
N LEU A 244 -2.10 -6.55 -24.14
CA LEU A 244 -1.43 -6.84 -22.88
C LEU A 244 0.08 -6.58 -23.03
N PRO A 245 0.73 -6.03 -22.01
CA PRO A 245 2.15 -5.70 -22.08
C PRO A 245 2.99 -6.98 -22.16
N ASP A 246 4.01 -6.98 -23.03
CA ASP A 246 4.92 -8.11 -23.20
C ASP A 246 5.62 -8.48 -21.90
N CYS A 247 6.14 -7.48 -21.17
CA CYS A 247 6.82 -7.68 -19.90
C CYS A 247 6.74 -6.40 -19.03
N LEU A 248 6.33 -6.55 -17.76
CA LEU A 248 6.38 -5.51 -16.74
C LEU A 248 7.04 -6.04 -15.46
N PHE A 249 7.89 -5.22 -14.86
CA PHE A 249 8.50 -5.45 -13.55
C PHE A 249 7.68 -4.79 -12.46
N LEU A 250 6.70 -5.51 -11.89
CA LEU A 250 5.86 -5.02 -10.81
C LEU A 250 6.65 -4.87 -9.51
N ALA A 251 6.31 -3.89 -8.70
CA ALA A 251 6.91 -3.65 -7.40
C ALA A 251 6.65 -4.80 -6.40
N GLY A 252 7.47 -4.88 -5.36
CA GLY A 252 7.05 -5.59 -4.15
C GLY A 252 5.87 -4.85 -3.52
N PHE A 253 4.88 -5.59 -3.02
CA PHE A 253 3.61 -5.02 -2.52
C PHE A 253 2.85 -4.19 -3.56
N ASP A 254 3.00 -4.52 -4.85
CA ASP A 254 2.30 -3.83 -5.94
C ASP A 254 0.78 -3.89 -5.77
N GLN A 255 0.10 -2.80 -6.13
CA GLN A 255 -1.36 -2.70 -6.02
C GLN A 255 -2.09 -3.69 -6.94
N LEU A 256 -1.49 -4.07 -8.07
CA LEU A 256 -2.04 -5.11 -8.93
C LEU A 256 -2.11 -6.48 -8.23
N MET A 257 -1.17 -6.75 -7.31
CA MET A 257 -1.17 -7.98 -6.50
C MET A 257 -2.03 -7.85 -5.25
N LEU A 258 -2.02 -6.68 -4.59
CA LEU A 258 -2.71 -6.44 -3.33
C LEU A 258 -4.19 -6.05 -3.48
N GLY A 259 -4.58 -5.59 -4.64
CA GLY A 259 -5.92 -5.06 -4.92
C GLY A 259 -7.02 -6.12 -4.95
N TYR A 260 -6.67 -7.41 -4.95
CA TYR A 260 -7.60 -8.53 -5.16
C TYR A 260 -7.36 -9.66 -4.18
N GLU A 261 -8.37 -10.48 -3.96
CA GLU A 261 -8.23 -11.71 -3.19
C GLU A 261 -7.28 -12.67 -3.93
N LYS A 262 -6.16 -12.98 -3.29
CA LYS A 262 -5.01 -13.67 -3.93
C LYS A 262 -5.36 -15.01 -4.58
N ALA A 263 -6.28 -15.78 -3.98
CA ALA A 263 -6.72 -17.07 -4.54
C ALA A 263 -7.65 -16.93 -5.76
N GLN A 264 -8.12 -15.71 -6.04
CA GLN A 264 -8.96 -15.38 -7.19
C GLN A 264 -8.29 -14.41 -8.16
N SER A 265 -6.99 -14.18 -8.01
CA SER A 265 -6.22 -13.32 -8.92
C SER A 265 -6.38 -13.79 -10.36
N LEU A 266 -6.66 -12.84 -11.26
CA LEU A 266 -6.69 -13.10 -12.70
C LEU A 266 -5.30 -13.02 -13.33
N PHE A 267 -4.31 -12.51 -12.58
CA PHE A 267 -2.94 -12.34 -13.06
C PHE A 267 -1.98 -13.42 -12.53
N LEU A 268 -2.21 -13.94 -11.32
CA LEU A 268 -1.30 -14.86 -10.64
C LEU A 268 -1.85 -16.29 -10.69
N PRO A 269 -1.17 -17.24 -11.33
CA PRO A 269 -1.54 -18.65 -11.30
C PRO A 269 -1.57 -19.18 -9.87
N LYS A 270 -2.55 -20.04 -9.58
CA LYS A 270 -2.81 -20.50 -8.20
C LYS A 270 -1.64 -21.28 -7.58
N GLU A 271 -0.94 -22.06 -8.39
CA GLU A 271 0.24 -22.83 -8.02
C GLU A 271 1.40 -21.96 -7.54
N HIS A 272 1.47 -20.69 -8.01
CA HIS A 272 2.54 -19.75 -7.70
C HIS A 272 2.16 -18.71 -6.63
N ILE A 273 1.02 -18.86 -5.96
CA ILE A 273 0.61 -17.93 -4.90
C ILE A 273 1.69 -17.83 -3.80
N ARG A 274 2.31 -18.95 -3.41
CA ARG A 274 3.35 -18.96 -2.36
C ARG A 274 4.69 -18.41 -2.80
N ASP A 275 4.95 -18.42 -4.09
CA ASP A 275 6.14 -17.81 -4.66
C ASP A 275 6.10 -16.28 -4.60
N ILE A 276 4.91 -15.69 -4.69
CA ILE A 276 4.70 -14.24 -4.60
C ILE A 276 4.32 -13.81 -3.18
N PHE A 277 3.33 -14.46 -2.54
CA PHE A 277 2.85 -14.16 -1.20
C PHE A 277 3.44 -15.14 -0.20
N ASN A 278 4.54 -14.79 0.46
CA ASN A 278 5.17 -15.68 1.42
C ASN A 278 4.44 -15.72 2.78
N LEU A 279 4.83 -16.67 3.63
CA LEU A 279 4.24 -16.84 4.96
C LEU A 279 4.55 -15.70 5.93
N ALA A 280 5.64 -14.96 5.71
CA ALA A 280 6.02 -13.81 6.52
C ALA A 280 5.27 -12.51 6.14
N GLY A 281 4.27 -12.60 5.25
CA GLY A 281 3.48 -11.44 4.81
C GLY A 281 4.19 -10.56 3.77
N ILE A 282 5.31 -11.01 3.20
CA ILE A 282 6.00 -10.31 2.12
C ILE A 282 5.33 -10.64 0.78
N VAL A 283 5.09 -9.61 -0.01
CA VAL A 283 4.67 -9.74 -1.41
C VAL A 283 5.87 -9.41 -2.30
N ARG A 284 6.40 -10.42 -2.97
CA ARG A 284 7.59 -10.27 -3.81
C ARG A 284 7.31 -9.43 -5.05
N PRO A 285 8.32 -8.70 -5.56
CA PRO A 285 8.24 -8.05 -6.86
C PRO A 285 8.00 -9.07 -7.95
N ALA A 286 6.92 -8.92 -8.71
CA ALA A 286 6.51 -9.89 -9.72
C ALA A 286 6.95 -9.48 -11.14
N ILE A 287 7.11 -10.46 -12.02
CA ILE A 287 7.27 -10.24 -13.46
C ILE A 287 5.97 -10.64 -14.12
N LEU A 288 5.32 -9.68 -14.75
CA LEU A 288 4.10 -9.88 -15.51
C LEU A 288 4.46 -9.99 -17.00
N MET A 289 4.13 -11.12 -17.63
CA MET A 289 4.31 -11.34 -19.06
C MET A 289 2.96 -11.64 -19.72
N ASN A 290 2.60 -10.89 -20.74
CA ASN A 290 1.33 -11.06 -21.47
C ASN A 290 0.12 -11.18 -20.52
N GLY A 291 0.10 -10.32 -19.47
CA GLY A 291 -0.97 -10.28 -18.49
C GLY A 291 -1.01 -11.48 -17.53
N THR A 292 0.08 -12.23 -17.38
CA THR A 292 0.19 -13.32 -16.39
C THR A 292 1.50 -13.20 -15.63
N VAL A 293 1.46 -13.37 -14.30
CA VAL A 293 2.67 -13.41 -13.47
C VAL A 293 3.45 -14.68 -13.80
N ALA A 294 4.64 -14.51 -14.36
CA ALA A 294 5.50 -15.58 -14.87
C ALA A 294 6.76 -15.79 -14.03
N GLY A 295 6.97 -14.95 -13.00
CA GLY A 295 8.15 -15.03 -12.16
C GLY A 295 8.20 -13.89 -11.15
N TRP A 296 9.34 -13.77 -10.49
CA TRP A 296 9.63 -12.68 -9.57
C TRP A 296 11.08 -12.21 -9.72
N TRP A 297 11.38 -11.01 -9.23
CA TRP A 297 12.69 -10.40 -9.37
C TRP A 297 13.20 -9.78 -8.08
N ASN A 298 14.48 -9.51 -8.03
CA ASN A 298 15.15 -8.83 -6.94
C ASN A 298 16.36 -8.07 -7.47
N THR A 299 16.66 -6.93 -6.88
CA THR A 299 17.88 -6.16 -7.18
C THR A 299 18.78 -6.07 -5.95
N LYS A 300 20.06 -6.22 -6.14
CA LYS A 300 21.09 -6.02 -5.12
C LYS A 300 22.40 -5.60 -5.78
N ASN A 301 23.00 -4.50 -5.35
CA ASN A 301 24.30 -4.03 -5.85
C ASN A 301 24.36 -3.94 -7.38
N ARG A 302 23.36 -3.30 -8.01
CA ARG A 302 23.22 -3.15 -9.48
C ARG A 302 23.11 -4.49 -10.24
N LYS A 303 22.74 -5.54 -9.56
CA LYS A 303 22.47 -6.85 -10.13
C LYS A 303 20.99 -7.15 -10.06
N LEU A 304 20.36 -7.41 -11.18
CA LEU A 304 19.00 -7.91 -11.27
C LEU A 304 19.02 -9.44 -11.29
N THR A 305 18.34 -10.07 -10.36
CA THR A 305 18.10 -11.52 -10.36
C THR A 305 16.65 -11.78 -10.71
N VAL A 306 16.43 -12.60 -11.72
CA VAL A 306 15.12 -12.98 -12.26
C VAL A 306 14.91 -14.47 -11.98
N THR A 307 13.78 -14.82 -11.37
CA THR A 307 13.37 -16.21 -11.13
C THR A 307 12.05 -16.46 -11.87
N MET A 308 12.07 -17.35 -12.84
CA MET A 308 10.92 -17.66 -13.68
C MET A 308 10.25 -18.97 -13.27
N PHE A 309 8.91 -19.04 -13.45
CA PHE A 309 8.13 -20.23 -13.10
C PHE A 309 8.13 -21.31 -14.20
N GLY A 310 8.63 -21.02 -15.38
CA GLY A 310 8.66 -21.93 -16.50
C GLY A 310 9.53 -21.41 -17.64
N LYS A 311 9.29 -21.88 -18.86
CA LYS A 311 9.98 -21.40 -20.06
C LYS A 311 9.61 -19.94 -20.33
N TYR A 312 10.56 -19.12 -20.68
CA TYR A 312 10.43 -17.69 -20.91
C TYR A 312 11.28 -17.21 -22.08
N ASP A 313 10.93 -16.05 -22.61
CA ASP A 313 11.71 -15.31 -23.58
C ASP A 313 12.64 -14.35 -22.82
N ALA A 314 13.92 -14.72 -22.73
CA ALA A 314 14.92 -13.95 -22.00
C ALA A 314 15.16 -12.56 -22.64
N ASP A 315 15.09 -12.46 -23.96
CA ASP A 315 15.37 -11.21 -24.69
C ASP A 315 14.33 -10.15 -24.36
N ARG A 316 13.04 -10.51 -24.29
CA ARG A 316 11.97 -9.61 -23.88
C ARG A 316 12.13 -9.11 -22.45
N ILE A 317 12.57 -9.98 -21.54
CA ILE A 317 12.81 -9.61 -20.13
C ILE A 317 13.99 -8.65 -20.04
N ILE A 318 15.09 -8.93 -20.75
CA ILE A 318 16.30 -8.08 -20.82
C ILE A 318 15.94 -6.72 -21.42
N GLU A 319 15.20 -6.67 -22.52
CA GLU A 319 14.76 -5.44 -23.15
C GLU A 319 13.90 -4.59 -22.18
N SER A 320 12.93 -5.20 -21.52
CA SER A 320 12.10 -4.52 -20.53
C SER A 320 12.91 -4.04 -19.33
N ALA A 321 13.86 -4.83 -18.84
CA ALA A 321 14.75 -4.44 -17.75
C ALA A 321 15.62 -3.24 -18.14
N ASN A 322 16.18 -3.23 -19.33
CA ASN A 322 17.03 -2.13 -19.82
C ASN A 322 16.23 -0.81 -20.01
N ARG A 323 14.96 -0.90 -20.36
CA ARG A 323 14.09 0.29 -20.40
C ARG A 323 13.84 0.90 -19.02
N HIS A 324 13.79 0.04 -18.01
CA HIS A 324 13.47 0.47 -16.64
C HIS A 324 14.71 0.86 -15.82
N TRP A 325 15.84 0.16 -16.00
CA TRP A 325 17.09 0.42 -15.28
C TRP A 325 18.24 0.68 -16.25
N THR A 326 18.58 1.94 -16.41
CA THR A 326 19.66 2.36 -17.33
C THR A 326 21.07 2.07 -16.80
N ASP A 327 21.21 1.79 -15.50
CA ASP A 327 22.49 1.57 -14.81
C ASP A 327 22.67 0.14 -14.26
N MET A 328 21.81 -0.80 -14.66
CA MET A 328 21.91 -2.19 -14.21
C MET A 328 23.18 -2.87 -14.75
N GLY A 329 24.02 -3.37 -13.85
CA GLY A 329 25.32 -3.95 -14.21
C GLY A 329 25.24 -5.40 -14.73
N LYS A 330 24.32 -6.21 -14.20
CA LYS A 330 24.17 -7.63 -14.56
C LYS A 330 22.74 -8.12 -14.38
N ILE A 331 22.27 -8.91 -15.32
CA ILE A 331 21.00 -9.63 -15.23
C ILE A 331 21.31 -11.13 -15.13
N GLU A 332 20.81 -11.78 -14.08
CA GLU A 332 20.93 -13.24 -13.87
C GLU A 332 19.55 -13.89 -13.84
N PHE A 333 19.43 -15.00 -14.56
CA PHE A 333 18.25 -15.86 -14.54
C PHE A 333 18.47 -17.08 -13.62
N ARG A 334 17.42 -17.50 -12.91
CA ARG A 334 17.38 -18.67 -12.03
C ARG A 334 16.14 -19.52 -12.30
#